data_c2c4d5dbbe2f4afcabaeffb6616cf38d
#
_entry.id   c2c4d5dbbe2f4afcabaeffb6616cf38d
#
_cell.length_a   1.000
_cell.length_b   1.000
_cell.length_c   1.000
_cell.angle_alpha   90.00
_cell.angle_beta   90.00
_cell.angle_gamma   90.00
#
_symmetry.space_group_name_H-M   'P 1'
#
loop_
_entity.id
_entity.type
_entity.pdbx_description
1 polymer ?
#
loop_
_entity_poly.entity_id
_entity_poly.type
_entity_poly.pdbx_seq_one_letter_code
_entity_poly.pdbx_strand_id
1 'polypeptide(L)'
;MTAASPATASVPTGRDSRLAQWIITIFGLCARAEGNWLSTASVVALMADLGAEGQAVRSSISRLKRRGVLVSERSGTTAGYRLSDTTLEVLAEGDVRIFARSRATENDGWVMVVFSVPESERDKRHALRSALTRLGFGTAAPGVWLAPGTL
;
A
#
# COMPACT_ATOMS: atom_id res chain seq x y z
N MET A 1 10.87 -14.92 -23.93
CA MET A 1 9.74 -14.34 -23.19
C MET A 1 10.29 -13.80 -21.90
N THR A 2 10.55 -12.50 -21.86
CA THR A 2 11.18 -11.81 -20.72
C THR A 2 10.05 -11.35 -19.80
N ALA A 3 9.95 -11.95 -18.62
CA ALA A 3 8.99 -11.55 -17.60
C ALA A 3 9.38 -10.17 -17.07
N ALA A 4 8.52 -9.19 -17.26
CA ALA A 4 8.65 -7.87 -16.65
C ALA A 4 8.47 -7.99 -15.13
N SER A 5 9.50 -7.62 -14.39
CA SER A 5 9.46 -7.53 -12.91
C SER A 5 8.46 -6.44 -12.50
N PRO A 6 7.53 -6.69 -11.58
CA PRO A 6 6.65 -5.64 -11.08
C PRO A 6 7.47 -4.59 -10.33
N ALA A 7 7.36 -3.34 -10.76
CA ALA A 7 7.99 -2.20 -10.12
C ALA A 7 7.51 -2.11 -8.66
N THR A 8 8.38 -2.41 -7.74
CA THR A 8 8.16 -2.27 -6.29
C THR A 8 7.95 -0.78 -5.99
N ALA A 9 6.71 -0.37 -5.76
CA ALA A 9 6.38 0.97 -5.32
C ALA A 9 7.01 1.19 -3.93
N SER A 10 8.16 1.86 -3.88
CA SER A 10 8.86 2.20 -2.64
C SER A 10 7.98 3.13 -1.80
N VAL A 11 7.67 2.72 -0.57
CA VAL A 11 6.96 3.54 0.41
C VAL A 11 7.86 4.71 0.82
N PRO A 12 7.41 5.96 0.66
CA PRO A 12 8.20 7.14 1.01
C PRO A 12 8.30 7.30 2.54
N THR A 13 9.48 7.61 3.07
CA THR A 13 9.72 7.90 4.48
C THR A 13 9.73 9.42 4.74
N GLY A 14 8.91 9.90 5.70
CA GLY A 14 8.86 11.30 6.12
C GLY A 14 7.44 11.91 6.15
N ARG A 15 7.35 13.20 6.50
CA ARG A 15 6.08 13.96 6.59
C ARG A 15 5.33 13.99 5.25
N ASP A 16 6.05 14.11 4.14
CA ASP A 16 5.52 14.04 2.77
C ASP A 16 4.94 12.67 2.42
N SER A 17 5.48 11.62 2.99
CA SER A 17 5.01 10.25 2.90
C SER A 17 3.64 10.08 3.55
N ARG A 18 3.45 10.68 4.73
CA ARG A 18 2.21 10.59 5.49
C ARG A 18 1.04 11.24 4.73
N LEU A 19 1.26 12.44 4.15
CA LEU A 19 0.25 13.11 3.34
C LEU A 19 -0.14 12.29 2.10
N ALA A 20 0.84 11.70 1.42
CA ALA A 20 0.58 10.83 0.28
C ALA A 20 -0.23 9.59 0.68
N GLN A 21 0.09 8.96 1.82
CA GLN A 21 -0.66 7.83 2.34
C GLN A 21 -2.10 8.22 2.70
N TRP A 22 -2.32 9.34 3.37
CA TRP A 22 -3.66 9.81 3.71
C TRP A 22 -4.50 10.11 2.47
N ILE A 23 -3.92 10.73 1.44
CA ILE A 23 -4.60 10.97 0.16
C ILE A 23 -5.02 9.63 -0.47
N ILE A 24 -4.13 8.64 -0.55
CA ILE A 24 -4.46 7.32 -1.08
C ILE A 24 -5.55 6.64 -0.25
N THR A 25 -5.49 6.77 1.08
CA THR A 25 -6.52 6.23 1.99
C THR A 25 -7.88 6.88 1.74
N ILE A 26 -7.95 8.20 1.59
CA ILE A 26 -9.20 8.91 1.26
C ILE A 26 -9.78 8.40 -0.06
N PHE A 27 -8.96 8.27 -1.10
CA PHE A 27 -9.42 7.70 -2.37
C PHE A 27 -9.89 6.25 -2.21
N GLY A 28 -9.14 5.44 -1.46
CA GLY A 28 -9.48 4.03 -1.19
C GLY A 28 -10.80 3.86 -0.44
N LEU A 29 -11.06 4.69 0.55
CA LEU A 29 -12.25 4.60 1.40
C LEU A 29 -13.46 5.34 0.83
N CYS A 30 -13.26 6.52 0.24
CA CYS A 30 -14.36 7.41 -0.12
C CYS A 30 -14.65 7.40 -1.62
N ALA A 31 -13.64 7.26 -2.50
CA ALA A 31 -13.83 7.40 -3.93
C ALA A 31 -14.11 6.07 -4.64
N ARG A 32 -13.49 4.95 -4.23
CA ARG A 32 -13.58 3.66 -4.92
C ARG A 32 -15.02 3.17 -5.10
N ALA A 33 -15.85 3.32 -4.08
CA ALA A 33 -17.26 2.89 -4.12
C ALA A 33 -18.13 3.84 -4.96
N GLU A 34 -17.71 5.08 -5.16
CA GLU A 34 -18.45 6.19 -5.78
C GLU A 34 -17.90 6.56 -7.17
N GLY A 35 -17.38 5.59 -7.91
CA GLY A 35 -16.87 5.80 -9.27
C GLY A 35 -15.39 6.19 -9.33
N ASN A 36 -14.64 6.02 -8.24
CA ASN A 36 -13.19 6.23 -8.16
C ASN A 36 -12.73 7.66 -8.51
N TRP A 37 -13.54 8.69 -8.26
CA TRP A 37 -13.21 10.07 -8.59
C TRP A 37 -13.47 11.02 -7.42
N LEU A 38 -12.56 11.98 -7.20
CA LEU A 38 -12.74 13.10 -6.27
C LEU A 38 -12.27 14.40 -6.90
N SER A 39 -12.99 15.50 -6.65
CA SER A 39 -12.54 16.82 -7.04
C SER A 39 -11.28 17.23 -6.26
N THR A 40 -10.45 18.08 -6.86
CA THR A 40 -9.30 18.64 -6.14
C THR A 40 -9.72 19.39 -4.87
N ALA A 41 -10.86 20.08 -4.94
CA ALA A 41 -11.42 20.83 -3.82
C ALA A 41 -11.84 19.89 -2.69
N SER A 42 -12.52 18.78 -2.99
CA SER A 42 -12.94 17.77 -2.01
C SER A 42 -11.73 17.13 -1.30
N VAL A 43 -10.69 16.76 -2.08
CA VAL A 43 -9.48 16.19 -1.45
C VAL A 43 -8.83 17.22 -0.51
N VAL A 44 -8.72 18.48 -0.92
CA VAL A 44 -8.13 19.53 -0.07
C VAL A 44 -8.98 19.76 1.20
N ALA A 45 -10.30 19.78 1.09
CA ALA A 45 -11.20 19.93 2.23
C ALA A 45 -11.08 18.77 3.23
N LEU A 46 -11.19 17.53 2.76
CA LEU A 46 -11.03 16.34 3.61
C LEU A 46 -9.66 16.28 4.30
N MET A 47 -8.61 16.69 3.61
CA MET A 47 -7.27 16.75 4.19
C MET A 47 -7.11 17.89 5.19
N ALA A 48 -7.84 19.01 5.02
CA ALA A 48 -7.85 20.12 5.98
C ALA A 48 -8.49 19.70 7.31
N ASP A 49 -9.54 18.88 7.29
CA ASP A 49 -10.16 18.29 8.49
C ASP A 49 -9.19 17.40 9.27
N LEU A 50 -8.17 16.84 8.59
CA LEU A 50 -7.07 16.09 9.19
C LEU A 50 -5.87 16.99 9.58
N GLY A 51 -6.01 18.31 9.51
CA GLY A 51 -4.98 19.28 9.87
C GLY A 51 -3.88 19.47 8.81
N ALA A 52 -4.11 19.07 7.57
CA ALA A 52 -3.15 19.24 6.49
C ALA A 52 -3.31 20.60 5.79
N GLU A 53 -2.19 21.27 5.53
CA GLU A 53 -2.19 22.53 4.79
C GLU A 53 -2.50 22.30 3.30
N GLY A 54 -3.40 23.12 2.72
CA GLY A 54 -3.87 22.97 1.35
C GLY A 54 -2.77 23.01 0.29
N GLN A 55 -1.72 23.83 0.47
CA GLN A 55 -0.59 23.89 -0.45
C GLN A 55 0.24 22.59 -0.42
N ALA A 56 0.45 22.03 0.77
CA ALA A 56 1.16 20.76 0.94
C ALA A 56 0.36 19.60 0.31
N VAL A 57 -0.98 19.61 0.44
CA VAL A 57 -1.88 18.64 -0.20
C VAL A 57 -1.77 18.71 -1.73
N ARG A 58 -1.86 19.90 -2.34
CA ARG A 58 -1.73 20.09 -3.80
C ARG A 58 -0.36 19.61 -4.31
N SER A 59 0.71 19.91 -3.57
CA SER A 59 2.06 19.43 -3.89
C SER A 59 2.16 17.91 -3.82
N SER A 60 1.51 17.28 -2.84
CA SER A 60 1.46 15.83 -2.68
C SER A 60 0.67 15.16 -3.81
N ILE A 61 -0.49 15.71 -4.19
CA ILE A 61 -1.28 15.27 -5.35
C ILE A 61 -0.44 15.30 -6.63
N SER A 62 0.29 16.41 -6.88
CA SER A 62 1.17 16.53 -8.04
C SER A 62 2.26 15.45 -8.08
N ARG A 63 2.83 15.10 -6.93
CA ARG A 63 3.81 14.00 -6.82
C ARG A 63 3.17 12.64 -7.08
N LEU A 64 1.99 12.37 -6.52
CA LEU A 64 1.24 11.13 -6.76
C LEU A 64 0.87 10.97 -8.23
N LYS A 65 0.46 12.06 -8.90
CA LYS A 65 0.22 12.08 -10.34
C LYS A 65 1.48 11.72 -11.13
N ARG A 66 2.62 12.35 -10.84
CA ARG A 66 3.90 12.05 -11.54
C ARG A 66 4.34 10.60 -11.35
N ARG A 67 3.98 9.99 -10.23
CA ARG A 67 4.27 8.58 -9.92
C ARG A 67 3.26 7.59 -10.52
N GLY A 68 2.26 8.08 -11.24
CA GLY A 68 1.22 7.24 -11.82
C GLY A 68 0.22 6.63 -10.82
N VAL A 69 0.20 7.10 -9.58
CA VAL A 69 -0.76 6.66 -8.56
C VAL A 69 -2.13 7.31 -8.79
N LEU A 70 -2.12 8.61 -9.14
CA LEU A 70 -3.31 9.38 -9.49
C LEU A 70 -3.29 9.76 -10.97
N VAL A 71 -4.46 9.76 -11.59
CA VAL A 71 -4.70 10.22 -12.96
C VAL A 71 -5.62 11.44 -12.88
N SER A 72 -5.28 12.50 -13.65
CA SER A 72 -6.15 13.68 -13.75
C SER A 72 -7.39 13.32 -14.55
N GLU A 73 -8.55 13.70 -14.05
CA GLU A 73 -9.82 13.48 -14.72
C GLU A 73 -10.75 14.65 -14.45
N ARG A 74 -11.65 14.95 -15.39
CA ARG A 74 -12.68 15.98 -15.23
C ARG A 74 -14.05 15.33 -15.21
N SER A 75 -14.86 15.73 -14.24
CA SER A 75 -16.30 15.41 -14.22
C SER A 75 -17.08 16.68 -14.53
N GLY A 76 -17.62 16.77 -15.74
CA GLY A 76 -18.17 18.00 -16.29
C GLY A 76 -17.13 19.11 -16.33
N THR A 77 -17.40 20.26 -15.70
CA THR A 77 -16.48 21.40 -15.60
C THR A 77 -15.48 21.29 -14.47
N THR A 78 -15.63 20.33 -13.54
CA THR A 78 -14.84 20.22 -12.33
C THR A 78 -13.58 19.35 -12.57
N ALA A 79 -12.42 19.91 -12.20
CA ALA A 79 -11.16 19.16 -12.24
C ALA A 79 -10.99 18.29 -11.00
N GLY A 80 -10.52 17.06 -11.19
CA GLY A 80 -10.30 16.10 -10.12
C GLY A 80 -9.27 15.06 -10.49
N TYR A 81 -9.26 14.00 -9.71
CA TYR A 81 -8.35 12.87 -9.86
C TYR A 81 -9.08 11.57 -9.59
N ARG A 82 -8.56 10.51 -10.17
CA ARG A 82 -8.91 9.12 -9.84
C ARG A 82 -7.64 8.33 -9.51
N LEU A 83 -7.79 7.21 -8.82
CA LEU A 83 -6.71 6.23 -8.72
C LEU A 83 -6.45 5.61 -10.09
N SER A 84 -5.18 5.36 -10.42
CA SER A 84 -4.84 4.58 -11.61
C SER A 84 -5.28 3.13 -11.46
N ASP A 85 -5.44 2.44 -12.59
CA ASP A 85 -5.90 1.05 -12.61
C ASP A 85 -4.92 0.14 -11.87
N THR A 86 -3.60 0.36 -12.05
CA THR A 86 -2.55 -0.34 -11.28
C THR A 86 -2.67 -0.11 -9.76
N THR A 87 -3.02 1.12 -9.35
CA THR A 87 -3.23 1.40 -7.92
C THR A 87 -4.47 0.72 -7.39
N LEU A 88 -5.54 0.65 -8.18
CA LEU A 88 -6.77 -0.08 -7.82
C LEU A 88 -6.49 -1.59 -7.64
N GLU A 89 -5.70 -2.19 -8.51
CA GLU A 89 -5.28 -3.60 -8.40
C GLU A 89 -4.54 -3.85 -7.09
N VAL A 90 -3.54 -3.01 -6.77
CA VAL A 90 -2.79 -3.12 -5.50
C VAL A 90 -3.70 -2.97 -4.27
N LEU A 91 -4.68 -2.06 -4.32
CA LEU A 91 -5.64 -1.91 -3.23
C LEU A 91 -6.60 -3.10 -3.13
N ALA A 92 -7.02 -3.67 -4.26
CA ALA A 92 -7.87 -4.87 -4.28
C ALA A 92 -7.15 -6.10 -3.69
N GLU A 93 -5.87 -6.30 -4.02
CA GLU A 93 -5.04 -7.33 -3.37
C GLU A 93 -4.93 -7.10 -1.86
N GLY A 94 -4.79 -5.82 -1.45
CA GLY A 94 -4.79 -5.42 -0.05
C GLY A 94 -6.11 -5.75 0.66
N ASP A 95 -7.24 -5.50 0.00
CA ASP A 95 -8.57 -5.81 0.54
C ASP A 95 -8.75 -7.31 0.80
N VAL A 96 -8.35 -8.15 -0.14
CA VAL A 96 -8.38 -9.62 0.05
C VAL A 96 -7.57 -10.00 1.29
N ARG A 97 -6.36 -9.46 1.41
CA ARG A 97 -5.49 -9.76 2.56
C ARG A 97 -6.04 -9.26 3.89
N ILE A 98 -6.76 -8.14 3.92
CA ILE A 98 -7.26 -7.50 5.13
C ILE A 98 -8.64 -8.04 5.51
N PHE A 99 -9.55 -8.18 4.55
CA PHE A 99 -10.96 -8.45 4.80
C PHE A 99 -11.40 -9.89 4.49
N ALA A 100 -10.70 -10.58 3.57
CA ALA A 100 -11.04 -11.96 3.20
C ALA A 100 -10.24 -13.01 4.00
N ARG A 101 -9.45 -12.62 5.00
CA ARG A 101 -8.75 -13.57 5.86
C ARG A 101 -9.76 -14.41 6.64
N SER A 102 -9.87 -15.68 6.29
CA SER A 102 -10.45 -16.67 7.19
C SER A 102 -9.53 -16.80 8.42
N ARG A 103 -10.13 -16.84 9.61
CA ARG A 103 -9.33 -17.18 10.82
C ARG A 103 -8.77 -18.59 10.64
N ALA A 104 -7.47 -18.72 10.81
CA ALA A 104 -6.83 -20.03 10.84
C ALA A 104 -7.46 -20.89 11.93
N THR A 105 -7.72 -22.14 11.61
CA THR A 105 -8.17 -23.17 12.52
C THR A 105 -6.99 -24.10 12.86
N GLU A 106 -7.12 -24.94 13.88
CA GLU A 106 -6.10 -25.93 14.22
C GLU A 106 -5.80 -26.92 13.09
N ASN A 107 -6.75 -27.11 12.16
CA ASN A 107 -6.63 -28.04 11.03
C ASN A 107 -5.88 -27.45 9.82
N ASP A 108 -5.67 -26.14 9.76
CA ASP A 108 -5.03 -25.48 8.61
C ASP A 108 -3.50 -25.68 8.60
N GLY A 109 -2.94 -26.23 9.68
CA GLY A 109 -1.52 -26.47 9.81
C GLY A 109 -0.68 -25.17 9.90
N TRP A 110 0.63 -25.33 9.75
CA TRP A 110 1.60 -24.25 9.86
C TRP A 110 2.56 -24.25 8.69
N VAL A 111 2.88 -23.07 8.18
CA VAL A 111 4.00 -22.88 7.26
C VAL A 111 5.22 -22.46 8.06
N MET A 112 6.30 -23.20 7.89
CA MET A 112 7.59 -22.90 8.52
C MET A 112 8.60 -22.51 7.44
N VAL A 113 9.26 -21.36 7.66
CA VAL A 113 10.38 -20.90 6.84
C VAL A 113 11.63 -20.92 7.71
N VAL A 114 12.65 -21.64 7.23
CA VAL A 114 13.97 -21.69 7.87
C VAL A 114 15.00 -21.17 6.90
N PHE A 115 15.81 -20.20 7.34
CA PHE A 115 16.88 -19.66 6.52
C PHE A 115 18.10 -19.26 7.35
N SER A 116 19.25 -19.31 6.70
CA SER A 116 20.50 -18.73 7.18
C SER A 116 21.05 -17.80 6.12
N VAL A 117 21.42 -16.60 6.50
CA VAL A 117 22.04 -15.61 5.61
C VAL A 117 23.39 -15.23 6.17
N PRO A 118 24.48 -15.34 5.38
CA PRO A 118 25.82 -14.95 5.82
C PRO A 118 25.85 -13.50 6.32
N GLU A 119 26.80 -13.19 7.24
CA GLU A 119 26.91 -11.83 7.79
C GLU A 119 27.28 -10.80 6.71
N SER A 120 28.00 -11.22 5.68
CA SER A 120 28.32 -10.40 4.51
C SER A 120 27.09 -9.92 3.72
N GLU A 121 25.91 -10.55 3.92
CA GLU A 121 24.65 -10.23 3.25
C GLU A 121 23.58 -9.69 4.22
N ARG A 122 24.00 -8.95 5.22
CA ARG A 122 23.13 -8.41 6.27
C ARG A 122 21.90 -7.65 5.75
N ASP A 123 22.08 -6.88 4.67
CA ASP A 123 20.98 -6.11 4.06
C ASP A 123 19.90 -7.03 3.47
N LYS A 124 20.31 -8.14 2.83
CA LYS A 124 19.37 -9.15 2.33
C LYS A 124 18.63 -9.84 3.47
N ARG A 125 19.32 -10.13 4.58
CA ARG A 125 18.72 -10.67 5.79
C ARG A 125 17.63 -9.73 6.34
N HIS A 126 17.93 -8.43 6.41
CA HIS A 126 16.96 -7.42 6.87
C HIS A 126 15.75 -7.32 5.94
N ALA A 127 15.98 -7.29 4.63
CA ALA A 127 14.92 -7.25 3.63
C ALA A 127 14.01 -8.49 3.71
N LEU A 128 14.60 -9.69 3.85
CA LEU A 128 13.85 -10.94 3.99
C LEU A 128 13.00 -10.96 5.27
N ARG A 129 13.56 -10.57 6.41
CA ARG A 129 12.82 -10.47 7.66
C ARG A 129 11.64 -9.50 7.56
N SER A 130 11.86 -8.34 6.95
CA SER A 130 10.80 -7.34 6.73
C SER A 130 9.70 -7.88 5.80
N ALA A 131 10.07 -8.64 4.78
CA ALA A 131 9.11 -9.28 3.87
C ALA A 131 8.27 -10.33 4.59
N LEU A 132 8.90 -11.22 5.38
CA LEU A 132 8.20 -12.24 6.16
C LEU A 132 7.24 -11.61 7.19
N THR A 133 7.68 -10.56 7.90
CA THR A 133 6.79 -9.82 8.82
C THR A 133 5.57 -9.25 8.10
N ARG A 134 5.76 -8.65 6.93
CA ARG A 134 4.62 -8.11 6.13
C ARG A 134 3.68 -9.20 5.65
N LEU A 135 4.19 -10.39 5.39
CA LEU A 135 3.39 -11.56 5.04
C LEU A 135 2.67 -12.19 6.25
N GLY A 136 2.92 -11.74 7.47
CA GLY A 136 2.25 -12.23 8.67
C GLY A 136 2.99 -13.37 9.36
N PHE A 137 4.26 -13.64 9.01
CA PHE A 137 5.07 -14.61 9.75
C PHE A 137 5.56 -14.03 11.07
N GLY A 138 5.52 -14.84 12.12
CA GLY A 138 6.16 -14.57 13.41
C GLY A 138 7.50 -15.30 13.53
N THR A 139 8.43 -14.73 14.30
CA THR A 139 9.72 -15.38 14.59
C THR A 139 9.56 -16.37 15.74
N ALA A 140 9.86 -17.65 15.50
CA ALA A 140 9.87 -18.70 16.53
C ALA A 140 11.26 -18.87 17.16
N ALA A 141 12.32 -18.75 16.34
CA ALA A 141 13.73 -18.79 16.76
C ALA A 141 14.59 -18.01 15.77
N PRO A 142 15.86 -17.72 16.05
CA PRO A 142 16.77 -17.12 15.07
C PRO A 142 16.79 -17.93 13.76
N GLY A 143 16.36 -17.30 12.67
CA GLY A 143 16.27 -17.94 11.34
C GLY A 143 15.06 -18.87 11.15
N VAL A 144 14.17 -19.00 12.12
CA VAL A 144 12.94 -19.82 12.04
C VAL A 144 11.71 -18.93 12.15
N TRP A 145 10.85 -19.01 11.16
CA TRP A 145 9.63 -18.21 11.06
C TRP A 145 8.43 -19.10 10.84
N LEU A 146 7.33 -18.78 11.49
CA LEU A 146 6.09 -19.55 11.44
C LEU A 146 4.91 -18.64 11.05
N ALA A 147 3.99 -19.23 10.31
CA ALA A 147 2.70 -18.63 10.03
C ALA A 147 1.61 -19.69 9.92
N PRO A 148 0.34 -19.37 10.15
CA PRO A 148 -0.76 -20.28 9.87
C PRO A 148 -0.80 -20.67 8.39
N GLY A 149 -1.25 -21.89 8.09
CA GLY A 149 -1.33 -22.42 6.72
C GLY A 149 -2.35 -21.72 5.81
N THR A 150 -3.13 -20.79 6.37
CA THR A 150 -4.12 -19.96 5.66
C THR A 150 -3.55 -18.62 5.16
N LEU A 151 -2.23 -18.47 5.09
CA LEU A 151 -1.57 -17.27 4.60
C LEU A 151 -1.77 -17.04 3.12
#